data_24cb802c4ef5aa3e113f3194adcd6882
#
_entry.id   24cb802c4ef5aa3e113f3194adcd6882
#
_cell.length_a   1.000
_cell.length_b   1.000
_cell.length_c   1.000
_cell.angle_alpha   90.00
_cell.angle_beta   90.00
_cell.angle_gamma   90.00
#
_symmetry.space_group_name_H-M   'P 1'
#
loop_
_entity.id
_entity.type
_entity.pdbx_description
1 polymer ?
#
loop_
_entity_poly.entity_id
_entity_poly.type
_entity_poly.pdbx_seq_one_letter_code
_entity_poly.pdbx_strand_id
1 'polypeptide(L)'
;MRDWSANYDTTHYLLGTAAGPHPFPTIVREFQKMIGEETKRQILEKEGRLPDVIIAAVGGGSNAIGMFADFIDEANVRLIGIEPAGKGIATGQHGAPLRHGKVGIYFGMKSPIMQTEDGQIEESYSISAGLDFPSVGPQHAHLHAIGRAEYESITDDEALDAFQALAKHEGIIPALESSHALAYALKLIQQNLEKEQLIVVNLSGRGDKDIFTVDKILTEKGKI
;
A
#
# COMPACT_ATOMS: atom_id res chain seq x y z
N MET A 1 4.20 11.63 15.83
CA MET A 1 5.61 12.01 15.61
C MET A 1 5.92 13.42 16.13
N ARG A 2 5.12 14.46 15.85
CA ARG A 2 5.37 15.83 16.37
C ARG A 2 5.47 15.88 17.90
N ASP A 3 4.52 15.27 18.61
CA ASP A 3 4.53 15.18 20.07
C ASP A 3 5.75 14.42 20.59
N TRP A 4 6.09 13.29 19.98
CA TRP A 4 7.28 12.52 20.31
C TRP A 4 8.56 13.34 20.10
N SER A 5 8.68 14.08 19.00
CA SER A 5 9.87 14.93 18.74
C SER A 5 10.06 16.02 19.81
N ALA A 6 8.96 16.49 20.40
CA ALA A 6 9.00 17.48 21.49
C ALA A 6 9.31 16.87 22.88
N ASN A 7 9.05 15.57 23.05
CA ASN A 7 9.09 14.87 24.35
C ASN A 7 9.96 13.60 24.33
N TYR A 8 10.94 13.52 23.41
CA TYR A 8 11.71 12.29 23.17
C TYR A 8 12.45 11.74 24.40
N ASP A 9 12.84 12.62 25.35
CA ASP A 9 13.54 12.24 26.58
C ASP A 9 12.67 11.38 27.52
N THR A 10 11.36 11.51 27.46
CA THR A 10 10.41 10.86 28.37
C THR A 10 9.39 9.99 27.66
N THR A 11 9.39 9.98 26.33
CA THR A 11 8.38 9.30 25.50
C THR A 11 9.02 8.36 24.51
N HIS A 12 8.67 7.08 24.60
CA HIS A 12 9.02 6.09 23.59
C HIS A 12 7.88 5.92 22.59
N TYR A 13 8.16 6.16 21.30
CA TYR A 13 7.18 6.03 20.23
C TYR A 13 7.30 4.65 19.58
N LEU A 14 6.23 3.86 19.67
CA LEU A 14 6.14 2.56 18.99
C LEU A 14 5.74 2.77 17.54
N LEU A 15 6.73 2.90 16.66
CA LEU A 15 6.54 3.15 15.24
C LEU A 15 6.23 1.84 14.49
N GLY A 16 5.06 1.77 13.85
CA GLY A 16 4.62 0.60 13.09
C GLY A 16 4.72 0.74 11.58
N THR A 17 5.01 1.94 11.06
CA THR A 17 5.17 2.17 9.62
C THR A 17 6.62 1.97 9.16
N ALA A 18 6.81 1.61 7.87
CA ALA A 18 8.14 1.55 7.24
C ALA A 18 8.69 2.93 6.83
N ALA A 19 8.05 4.01 7.27
CA ALA A 19 8.48 5.39 7.05
C ALA A 19 9.22 5.93 8.28
N GLY A 20 10.11 6.87 8.07
CA GLY A 20 10.89 7.52 9.14
C GLY A 20 12.40 7.38 8.93
N PRO A 21 13.20 7.95 9.87
CA PRO A 21 14.65 7.89 9.79
C PRO A 21 15.18 6.47 10.08
N HIS A 22 16.40 6.21 9.64
CA HIS A 22 17.09 4.99 10.07
C HIS A 22 17.20 4.96 11.62
N PRO A 23 16.95 3.82 12.30
CA PRO A 23 16.80 2.47 11.72
C PRO A 23 15.34 2.00 11.53
N PHE A 24 14.33 2.83 11.74
CA PHE A 24 12.92 2.41 11.74
C PHE A 24 12.48 1.65 10.50
N PRO A 25 12.77 2.09 9.25
CA PRO A 25 12.38 1.33 8.07
C PRO A 25 12.97 -0.08 8.04
N THR A 26 14.22 -0.22 8.49
CA THR A 26 14.91 -1.51 8.56
C THR A 26 14.29 -2.42 9.63
N ILE A 27 14.04 -1.89 10.82
CA ILE A 27 13.40 -2.63 11.92
C ILE A 27 12.03 -3.15 11.47
N VAL A 28 11.21 -2.29 10.88
CA VAL A 28 9.87 -2.65 10.42
C VAL A 28 9.94 -3.71 9.31
N ARG A 29 10.82 -3.57 8.33
CA ARG A 29 11.03 -4.60 7.31
C ARG A 29 11.41 -5.94 7.93
N GLU A 30 12.40 -5.96 8.83
CA GLU A 30 12.89 -7.21 9.44
C GLU A 30 11.79 -7.94 10.23
N PHE A 31 10.90 -7.22 10.90
CA PHE A 31 9.77 -7.83 11.60
C PHE A 31 8.62 -8.23 10.67
N GLN A 32 8.41 -7.51 9.58
CA GLN A 32 7.31 -7.78 8.64
C GLN A 32 7.69 -8.79 7.53
N LYS A 33 8.98 -9.06 7.29
CA LYS A 33 9.43 -9.92 6.18
C LYS A 33 8.93 -11.37 6.29
N MET A 34 8.56 -11.83 7.49
CA MET A 34 7.92 -13.15 7.66
C MET A 34 6.68 -13.33 6.75
N ILE A 35 5.99 -12.24 6.37
CA ILE A 35 4.88 -12.27 5.43
C ILE A 35 5.36 -12.81 4.07
N GLY A 36 6.45 -12.28 3.55
CA GLY A 36 7.07 -12.74 2.30
C GLY A 36 7.65 -14.14 2.40
N GLU A 37 8.38 -14.44 3.50
CA GLU A 37 8.99 -15.75 3.76
C GLU A 37 7.92 -16.86 3.77
N GLU A 38 6.82 -16.65 4.50
CA GLU A 38 5.72 -17.61 4.57
C GLU A 38 4.97 -17.72 3.23
N THR A 39 4.72 -16.60 2.57
CA THR A 39 4.09 -16.58 1.24
C THR A 39 4.90 -17.37 0.23
N LYS A 40 6.22 -17.15 0.19
CA LYS A 40 7.13 -17.85 -0.74
C LYS A 40 7.12 -19.35 -0.49
N ARG A 41 7.21 -19.78 0.76
CA ARG A 41 7.12 -21.19 1.12
C ARG A 41 5.78 -21.80 0.73
N GLN A 42 4.67 -21.16 1.11
CA GLN A 42 3.32 -21.67 0.87
C GLN A 42 2.98 -21.74 -0.62
N ILE A 43 3.40 -20.75 -1.43
CA ILE A 43 3.11 -20.78 -2.86
C ILE A 43 3.91 -21.87 -3.59
N LEU A 44 5.16 -22.09 -3.20
CA LEU A 44 5.97 -23.17 -3.73
C LEU A 44 5.40 -24.55 -3.37
N GLU A 45 4.88 -24.70 -2.14
CA GLU A 45 4.22 -25.94 -1.70
C GLU A 45 2.93 -26.22 -2.49
N LYS A 46 2.15 -25.17 -2.82
CA LYS A 46 0.85 -25.32 -3.50
C LYS A 46 0.95 -25.40 -5.02
N GLU A 47 1.76 -24.54 -5.62
CA GLU A 47 1.80 -24.31 -7.07
C GLU A 47 3.09 -24.83 -7.73
N GLY A 48 4.08 -25.23 -6.93
CA GLY A 48 5.37 -25.70 -7.43
C GLY A 48 6.23 -24.62 -8.11
N ARG A 49 5.79 -23.37 -8.10
CA ARG A 49 6.49 -22.22 -8.70
C ARG A 49 6.25 -20.93 -7.95
N LEU A 50 7.09 -19.95 -8.20
CA LEU A 50 6.90 -18.57 -7.69
C LEU A 50 5.76 -17.87 -8.44
N PRO A 51 5.12 -16.86 -7.83
CA PRO A 51 4.12 -16.05 -8.51
C PRO A 51 4.74 -15.21 -9.63
N ASP A 52 3.94 -14.89 -10.64
CA ASP A 52 4.33 -13.96 -11.69
C ASP A 52 4.24 -12.51 -11.20
N VAL A 53 3.26 -12.24 -10.33
CA VAL A 53 2.96 -10.89 -9.82
C VAL A 53 2.59 -10.93 -8.34
N ILE A 54 3.15 -10.01 -7.57
CA ILE A 54 2.74 -9.74 -6.18
C ILE A 54 2.25 -8.31 -6.09
N ILE A 55 1.06 -8.12 -5.50
CA ILE A 55 0.41 -6.82 -5.37
C ILE A 55 0.14 -6.53 -3.89
N ALA A 56 0.52 -5.34 -3.43
CA ALA A 56 0.28 -4.89 -2.06
C ALA A 56 -0.06 -3.41 -2.00
N ALA A 57 -0.95 -3.02 -1.08
CA ALA A 57 -1.28 -1.62 -0.85
C ALA A 57 -0.13 -0.89 -0.13
N VAL A 58 0.09 0.38 -0.49
CA VAL A 58 1.19 1.20 0.01
C VAL A 58 0.67 2.55 0.49
N GLY A 59 0.71 2.75 1.83
CA GLY A 59 0.71 4.04 2.49
C GLY A 59 2.13 4.33 2.99
N GLY A 60 2.41 4.15 4.29
CA GLY A 60 3.80 4.12 4.77
C GLY A 60 4.59 2.90 4.28
N GLY A 61 3.90 1.82 3.88
CA GLY A 61 4.43 0.69 3.15
C GLY A 61 4.93 -0.49 3.98
N SER A 62 4.55 -0.60 5.26
CA SER A 62 5.04 -1.69 6.14
C SER A 62 4.61 -3.08 5.67
N ASN A 63 3.33 -3.26 5.32
CA ASN A 63 2.83 -4.53 4.81
C ASN A 63 3.47 -4.91 3.47
N ALA A 64 3.61 -3.94 2.58
CA ALA A 64 4.16 -4.15 1.24
C ALA A 64 5.65 -4.49 1.28
N ILE A 65 6.46 -3.78 2.10
CA ILE A 65 7.88 -4.11 2.22
C ILE A 65 8.09 -5.46 2.88
N GLY A 66 7.23 -5.84 3.83
CA GLY A 66 7.23 -7.17 4.43
C GLY A 66 6.96 -8.28 3.42
N MET A 67 5.96 -8.09 2.55
CA MET A 67 5.66 -9.01 1.47
C MET A 67 6.76 -9.04 0.42
N PHE A 68 7.30 -7.87 0.01
CA PHE A 68 8.28 -7.77 -1.08
C PHE A 68 9.67 -8.26 -0.67
N ALA A 69 10.04 -8.14 0.61
CA ALA A 69 11.41 -8.37 1.08
C ALA A 69 12.02 -9.68 0.60
N ASP A 70 11.26 -10.77 0.64
CA ASP A 70 11.74 -12.11 0.25
C ASP A 70 11.72 -12.37 -1.27
N PHE A 71 11.15 -11.43 -2.02
CA PHE A 71 11.05 -11.50 -3.48
C PHE A 71 11.87 -10.42 -4.21
N ILE A 72 12.59 -9.56 -3.48
CA ILE A 72 13.40 -8.49 -4.10
C ILE A 72 14.42 -9.06 -5.08
N ASP A 73 15.05 -10.18 -4.75
CA ASP A 73 16.08 -10.82 -5.57
C ASP A 73 15.49 -11.77 -6.65
N GLU A 74 14.18 -11.98 -6.64
CA GLU A 74 13.49 -12.83 -7.62
C GLU A 74 13.11 -12.02 -8.88
N ALA A 75 14.04 -11.87 -9.80
CA ALA A 75 13.91 -11.00 -10.98
C ALA A 75 12.67 -11.28 -11.86
N ASN A 76 12.17 -12.52 -11.86
CA ASN A 76 11.01 -12.93 -12.64
C ASN A 76 9.67 -12.63 -11.95
N VAL A 77 9.68 -12.23 -10.67
CA VAL A 77 8.48 -11.86 -9.91
C VAL A 77 8.29 -10.35 -10.00
N ARG A 78 7.21 -9.90 -10.60
CA ARG A 78 6.83 -8.48 -10.60
C ARG A 78 6.30 -8.08 -9.23
N LEU A 79 6.80 -6.97 -8.70
CA LEU A 79 6.34 -6.38 -7.43
C LEU A 79 5.60 -5.09 -7.72
N ILE A 80 4.33 -5.01 -7.33
CA ILE A 80 3.48 -3.85 -7.62
C ILE A 80 2.90 -3.30 -6.32
N GLY A 81 3.28 -2.07 -5.98
CA GLY A 81 2.71 -1.31 -4.87
C GLY A 81 1.54 -0.44 -5.33
N ILE A 82 0.46 -0.40 -4.56
CA ILE A 82 -0.74 0.36 -4.91
C ILE A 82 -0.94 1.50 -3.94
N GLU A 83 -0.79 2.72 -4.45
CA GLU A 83 -1.07 3.96 -3.73
C GLU A 83 -2.53 4.40 -3.90
N PRO A 84 -3.12 5.15 -2.95
CA PRO A 84 -4.49 5.65 -3.09
C PRO A 84 -4.54 6.85 -4.03
N ALA A 85 -5.28 6.73 -5.12
CA ALA A 85 -5.65 7.85 -5.98
C ALA A 85 -6.78 8.71 -5.39
N GLY A 86 -7.35 8.31 -4.25
CA GLY A 86 -8.40 9.03 -3.55
C GLY A 86 -9.59 9.35 -4.45
N LYS A 87 -9.94 10.62 -4.56
CA LYS A 87 -11.00 11.10 -5.46
C LYS A 87 -10.54 11.31 -6.91
N GLY A 88 -9.34 10.86 -7.22
CA GLY A 88 -8.68 11.04 -8.52
C GLY A 88 -7.49 11.99 -8.42
N ILE A 89 -6.40 11.61 -9.06
CA ILE A 89 -5.12 12.38 -9.02
C ILE A 89 -5.31 13.84 -9.42
N ALA A 90 -6.10 14.10 -10.47
CA ALA A 90 -6.34 15.46 -10.98
C ALA A 90 -7.07 16.39 -9.99
N THR A 91 -7.69 15.82 -8.94
CA THR A 91 -8.39 16.62 -7.91
C THR A 91 -7.44 17.16 -6.83
N GLY A 92 -6.21 16.66 -6.77
CA GLY A 92 -5.28 16.90 -5.66
C GLY A 92 -5.63 16.15 -4.37
N GLN A 93 -6.80 15.49 -4.29
CA GLN A 93 -7.23 14.70 -3.13
C GLN A 93 -6.83 13.23 -3.31
N HIS A 94 -5.57 12.92 -3.07
CA HIS A 94 -4.98 11.59 -3.19
C HIS A 94 -3.83 11.40 -2.20
N GLY A 95 -3.31 10.19 -2.06
CA GLY A 95 -2.13 9.84 -1.24
C GLY A 95 -1.11 9.03 -2.05
N ALA A 96 -0.75 9.50 -3.25
CA ALA A 96 0.13 8.79 -4.18
C ALA A 96 1.47 9.55 -4.39
N PRO A 97 2.34 9.64 -3.35
CA PRO A 97 3.58 10.42 -3.41
C PRO A 97 4.65 9.82 -4.33
N LEU A 98 4.71 8.50 -4.53
CA LEU A 98 5.71 7.88 -5.42
C LEU A 98 5.53 8.32 -6.87
N ARG A 99 4.28 8.44 -7.31
CA ARG A 99 3.97 8.81 -8.69
C ARG A 99 3.84 10.32 -8.90
N HIS A 100 3.40 11.06 -7.89
CA HIS A 100 2.97 12.45 -8.04
C HIS A 100 3.64 13.42 -7.06
N GLY A 101 4.42 12.91 -6.09
CA GLY A 101 5.18 13.72 -5.15
C GLY A 101 6.54 14.16 -5.68
N LYS A 102 7.19 15.00 -4.92
CA LYS A 102 8.58 15.44 -5.14
C LYS A 102 9.47 14.92 -4.03
N VAL A 103 10.71 14.59 -4.35
CA VAL A 103 11.68 14.13 -3.33
C VAL A 103 11.99 15.26 -2.36
N GLY A 104 11.88 14.98 -1.07
CA GLY A 104 12.15 15.91 0.00
C GLY A 104 12.59 15.19 1.29
N ILE A 105 12.66 15.94 2.37
CA ILE A 105 12.96 15.41 3.72
C ILE A 105 11.70 15.51 4.57
N TYR A 106 11.25 14.37 5.09
CA TYR A 106 10.07 14.25 5.93
C TYR A 106 10.37 13.36 7.14
N PHE A 107 10.23 13.91 8.34
CA PHE A 107 10.56 13.21 9.59
C PHE A 107 11.93 12.47 9.56
N GLY A 108 12.96 13.13 9.03
CA GLY A 108 14.31 12.59 8.99
C GLY A 108 14.58 11.52 7.94
N MET A 109 13.63 11.25 7.05
CA MET A 109 13.82 10.38 5.87
C MET A 109 13.84 11.20 4.59
N LYS A 110 14.61 10.77 3.59
CA LYS A 110 14.55 11.27 2.22
C LYS A 110 13.64 10.37 1.40
N SER A 111 12.52 10.92 0.93
CA SER A 111 11.50 10.17 0.20
C SER A 111 10.65 11.11 -0.66
N PRO A 112 9.88 10.61 -1.65
CA PRO A 112 8.82 11.39 -2.28
C PRO A 112 7.77 11.85 -1.26
N ILE A 113 7.34 13.11 -1.41
CA ILE A 113 6.39 13.77 -0.52
C ILE A 113 5.39 14.55 -1.38
N MET A 114 4.14 14.56 -0.98
CA MET A 114 3.16 15.51 -1.50
C MET A 114 3.48 16.89 -0.93
N GLN A 115 3.92 17.80 -1.78
CA GLN A 115 4.37 19.13 -1.36
C GLN A 115 4.12 20.18 -2.44
N THR A 116 3.85 21.40 -1.99
CA THR A 116 3.71 22.58 -2.82
C THR A 116 5.04 22.94 -3.50
N GLU A 117 5.01 23.95 -4.38
CA GLU A 117 6.24 24.48 -5.00
C GLU A 117 7.20 25.08 -3.99
N ASP A 118 6.66 25.66 -2.92
CA ASP A 118 7.44 26.24 -1.80
C ASP A 118 7.91 25.18 -0.78
N GLY A 119 7.66 23.89 -1.05
CA GLY A 119 8.11 22.79 -0.20
C GLY A 119 7.26 22.57 1.06
N GLN A 120 6.07 23.17 1.16
CA GLN A 120 5.14 22.86 2.23
C GLN A 120 4.44 21.53 1.96
N ILE A 121 4.23 20.74 3.00
CA ILE A 121 3.55 19.44 2.88
C ILE A 121 2.08 19.67 2.59
N GLU A 122 1.59 19.06 1.53
CA GLU A 122 0.17 19.00 1.20
C GLU A 122 -0.51 17.87 1.97
N GLU A 123 -1.78 18.09 2.32
CA GLU A 123 -2.59 17.05 2.95
C GLU A 123 -2.85 15.94 1.93
N SER A 124 -2.61 14.70 2.37
CA SER A 124 -3.03 13.52 1.63
C SER A 124 -4.51 13.26 1.84
N TYR A 125 -5.08 12.42 0.99
CA TYR A 125 -6.45 11.97 1.12
C TYR A 125 -6.61 10.53 0.65
N SER A 126 -7.30 9.74 1.45
CA SER A 126 -7.82 8.41 1.07
C SER A 126 -9.02 8.07 1.95
N ILE A 127 -9.99 7.35 1.39
CA ILE A 127 -11.06 6.70 2.15
C ILE A 127 -10.49 5.70 3.18
N SER A 128 -9.33 5.15 2.90
CA SER A 128 -8.59 4.23 3.76
C SER A 128 -7.65 4.99 4.68
N ALA A 129 -7.91 4.97 5.98
CA ALA A 129 -7.09 5.68 6.96
C ALA A 129 -5.62 5.23 6.96
N GLY A 130 -5.35 3.96 6.69
CA GLY A 130 -3.99 3.41 6.63
C GLY A 130 -3.20 3.81 5.39
N LEU A 131 -3.87 4.34 4.36
CA LEU A 131 -3.24 4.84 3.13
C LEU A 131 -3.19 6.38 3.07
N ASP A 132 -3.88 7.07 3.99
CA ASP A 132 -3.87 8.54 4.07
C ASP A 132 -2.55 9.03 4.67
N PHE A 133 -1.52 9.08 3.83
CA PHE A 133 -0.17 9.47 4.22
C PHE A 133 0.52 10.23 3.08
N PRO A 134 1.08 11.44 3.34
CA PRO A 134 1.61 12.32 2.29
C PRO A 134 3.00 11.94 1.80
N SER A 135 3.57 10.83 2.26
CA SER A 135 4.89 10.35 1.89
C SER A 135 4.90 8.82 1.85
N VAL A 136 6.05 8.20 1.64
CA VAL A 136 6.22 6.76 1.60
C VAL A 136 7.52 6.34 2.26
N GLY A 137 7.62 5.08 2.68
CA GLY A 137 8.85 4.53 3.23
C GLY A 137 10.03 4.63 2.26
N PRO A 138 11.23 5.00 2.73
CA PRO A 138 12.39 5.25 1.85
C PRO A 138 12.85 3.99 1.12
N GLN A 139 12.55 2.80 1.60
CA GLN A 139 12.84 1.55 0.90
C GLN A 139 11.95 1.38 -0.35
N HIS A 140 10.68 1.76 -0.28
CA HIS A 140 9.81 1.80 -1.46
C HIS A 140 10.28 2.83 -2.48
N ALA A 141 10.68 4.03 -2.01
CA ALA A 141 11.26 5.05 -2.87
C ALA A 141 12.52 4.52 -3.59
N HIS A 142 13.37 3.77 -2.90
CA HIS A 142 14.54 3.14 -3.50
C HIS A 142 14.16 2.06 -4.53
N LEU A 143 13.26 1.14 -4.19
CA LEU A 143 12.81 0.08 -5.10
C LEU A 143 12.19 0.66 -6.39
N HIS A 144 11.44 1.77 -6.26
CA HIS A 144 10.92 2.51 -7.41
C HIS A 144 12.03 3.12 -8.26
N ALA A 145 12.97 3.81 -7.62
CA ALA A 145 14.06 4.51 -8.31
C ALA A 145 15.00 3.57 -9.11
N ILE A 146 15.21 2.35 -8.62
CA ILE A 146 16.01 1.33 -9.31
C ILE A 146 15.19 0.46 -10.28
N GLY A 147 13.88 0.70 -10.41
CA GLY A 147 12.98 -0.06 -11.29
C GLY A 147 12.72 -1.50 -10.82
N ARG A 148 12.96 -1.82 -9.53
CA ARG A 148 12.69 -3.17 -9.01
C ARG A 148 11.22 -3.39 -8.68
N ALA A 149 10.52 -2.38 -8.24
CA ALA A 149 9.09 -2.42 -8.00
C ALA A 149 8.38 -1.32 -8.78
N GLU A 150 7.20 -1.67 -9.29
CA GLU A 150 6.27 -0.77 -9.95
C GLU A 150 5.31 -0.19 -8.93
N TYR A 151 4.85 1.04 -9.15
CA TYR A 151 3.83 1.63 -8.29
C TYR A 151 2.72 2.22 -9.13
N GLU A 152 1.50 1.84 -8.79
CA GLU A 152 0.27 2.24 -9.45
C GLU A 152 -0.70 2.85 -8.45
N SER A 153 -1.80 3.40 -8.91
CA SER A 153 -2.78 4.02 -8.02
C SER A 153 -4.21 3.62 -8.37
N ILE A 154 -5.04 3.50 -7.33
CA ILE A 154 -6.45 3.11 -7.40
C ILE A 154 -7.30 4.15 -6.68
N THR A 155 -8.44 4.52 -7.27
CA THR A 155 -9.39 5.44 -6.68
C THR A 155 -10.20 4.80 -5.55
N ASP A 156 -10.78 5.64 -4.70
CA ASP A 156 -11.69 5.20 -3.64
C ASP A 156 -12.87 4.38 -4.18
N ASP A 157 -13.41 4.75 -5.34
CA ASP A 157 -14.52 4.04 -5.97
C ASP A 157 -14.12 2.63 -6.44
N GLU A 158 -12.97 2.50 -7.10
CA GLU A 158 -12.44 1.21 -7.51
C GLU A 158 -12.17 0.31 -6.29
N ALA A 159 -11.64 0.88 -5.20
CA ALA A 159 -11.41 0.14 -3.95
C ALA A 159 -12.71 -0.31 -3.29
N LEU A 160 -13.76 0.52 -3.27
CA LEU A 160 -15.07 0.15 -2.77
C LEU A 160 -15.75 -0.96 -3.59
N ASP A 161 -15.62 -0.91 -4.91
CA ASP A 161 -16.16 -1.96 -5.77
C ASP A 161 -15.42 -3.30 -5.53
N ALA A 162 -14.10 -3.28 -5.34
CA ALA A 162 -13.32 -4.47 -4.99
C ALA A 162 -13.63 -5.00 -3.58
N PHE A 163 -13.85 -4.11 -2.60
CA PHE A 163 -14.32 -4.47 -1.26
C PHE A 163 -15.62 -5.29 -1.32
N GLN A 164 -16.61 -4.79 -2.06
CA GLN A 164 -17.89 -5.46 -2.23
C GLN A 164 -17.75 -6.78 -3.02
N ALA A 165 -16.92 -6.79 -4.06
CA ALA A 165 -16.70 -7.98 -4.88
C ALA A 165 -16.14 -9.12 -4.05
N LEU A 166 -15.10 -8.90 -3.23
CA LEU A 166 -14.52 -9.95 -2.38
C LEU A 166 -15.52 -10.44 -1.33
N ALA A 167 -16.24 -9.53 -0.70
CA ALA A 167 -17.26 -9.89 0.28
C ALA A 167 -18.37 -10.74 -0.36
N LYS A 168 -18.80 -10.41 -1.57
CA LYS A 168 -19.88 -11.10 -2.28
C LYS A 168 -19.46 -12.49 -2.80
N HIS A 169 -18.26 -12.61 -3.34
CA HIS A 169 -17.83 -13.83 -4.03
C HIS A 169 -17.11 -14.82 -3.12
N GLU A 170 -16.36 -14.32 -2.13
CA GLU A 170 -15.54 -15.15 -1.24
C GLU A 170 -16.01 -15.14 0.22
N GLY A 171 -16.99 -14.29 0.57
CA GLY A 171 -17.43 -14.13 1.97
C GLY A 171 -16.39 -13.48 2.87
N ILE A 172 -15.37 -12.83 2.29
CA ILE A 172 -14.28 -12.17 3.02
C ILE A 172 -14.49 -10.66 2.96
N ILE A 173 -14.53 -10.00 4.12
CA ILE A 173 -14.59 -8.54 4.21
C ILE A 173 -13.15 -8.02 4.34
N PRO A 174 -12.54 -7.49 3.26
CA PRO A 174 -11.18 -6.97 3.30
C PRO A 174 -11.12 -5.61 3.99
N ALA A 175 -9.97 -5.21 4.53
CA ALA A 175 -9.74 -3.82 4.88
C ALA A 175 -9.74 -2.93 3.62
N LEU A 176 -10.13 -1.66 3.75
CA LEU A 176 -10.08 -0.71 2.63
C LEU A 176 -8.67 -0.57 2.05
N GLU A 177 -7.64 -0.70 2.89
CA GLU A 177 -6.25 -0.74 2.45
C GLU A 177 -6.02 -1.84 1.42
N SER A 178 -6.33 -3.07 1.78
CA SER A 178 -6.13 -4.24 0.90
C SER A 178 -7.09 -4.27 -0.27
N SER A 179 -8.23 -3.60 -0.18
CA SER A 179 -9.16 -3.43 -1.29
C SER A 179 -8.56 -2.65 -2.46
N HIS A 180 -7.63 -1.70 -2.20
CA HIS A 180 -6.88 -1.02 -3.26
C HIS A 180 -5.99 -2.01 -4.04
N ALA A 181 -5.29 -2.89 -3.34
CA ALA A 181 -4.47 -3.93 -3.99
C ALA A 181 -5.32 -4.89 -4.81
N LEU A 182 -6.47 -5.31 -4.27
CA LEU A 182 -7.41 -6.18 -4.97
C LEU A 182 -8.01 -5.51 -6.20
N ALA A 183 -8.40 -4.24 -6.12
CA ALA A 183 -8.93 -3.48 -7.25
C ALA A 183 -7.96 -3.45 -8.42
N TYR A 184 -6.67 -3.24 -8.13
CA TYR A 184 -5.65 -3.28 -9.18
C TYR A 184 -5.47 -4.68 -9.76
N ALA A 185 -5.52 -5.73 -8.95
CA ALA A 185 -5.46 -7.11 -9.44
C ALA A 185 -6.62 -7.41 -10.41
N LEU A 186 -7.85 -7.02 -10.08
CA LEU A 186 -9.01 -7.17 -10.96
C LEU A 186 -8.83 -6.39 -12.27
N LYS A 187 -8.29 -5.17 -12.22
CA LYS A 187 -7.99 -4.36 -13.40
C LYS A 187 -6.91 -4.99 -14.28
N LEU A 188 -5.85 -5.53 -13.66
CA LEU A 188 -4.76 -6.20 -14.36
C LEU A 188 -5.25 -7.46 -15.09
N ILE A 189 -6.09 -8.27 -14.45
CA ILE A 189 -6.69 -9.46 -15.05
C ILE A 189 -7.53 -9.08 -16.28
N GLN A 190 -8.35 -8.06 -16.19
CA GLN A 190 -9.18 -7.59 -17.32
C GLN A 190 -8.36 -7.15 -18.53
N GLN A 191 -7.15 -6.66 -18.31
CA GLN A 191 -6.25 -6.22 -19.39
C GLN A 191 -5.44 -7.34 -20.03
N ASN A 192 -5.26 -8.48 -19.33
CA ASN A 192 -4.34 -9.56 -19.71
C ASN A 192 -4.99 -10.95 -19.70
N LEU A 193 -6.22 -11.06 -20.16
CA LEU A 193 -7.02 -12.30 -20.13
C LEU A 193 -6.44 -13.49 -20.91
N GLU A 194 -5.42 -13.27 -21.76
CA GLU A 194 -4.88 -14.30 -22.64
C GLU A 194 -3.76 -15.16 -22.01
N LYS A 195 -3.28 -14.83 -20.83
CA LYS A 195 -2.16 -15.54 -20.18
C LYS A 195 -2.54 -16.06 -18.82
N GLU A 196 -2.26 -17.33 -18.60
CA GLU A 196 -2.29 -17.92 -17.26
C GLU A 196 -1.19 -17.29 -16.41
N GLN A 197 -1.59 -16.52 -15.40
CA GLN A 197 -0.69 -15.84 -14.45
C GLN A 197 -1.04 -16.23 -13.02
N LEU A 198 -0.01 -16.47 -12.20
CA LEU A 198 -0.16 -16.64 -10.77
C LEU A 198 0.02 -15.30 -10.08
N ILE A 199 -1.07 -14.73 -9.59
CA ILE A 199 -1.09 -13.41 -8.94
C ILE A 199 -1.33 -13.60 -7.45
N VAL A 200 -0.45 -13.03 -6.63
CA VAL A 200 -0.62 -12.97 -5.18
C VAL A 200 -1.00 -11.55 -4.77
N VAL A 201 -2.13 -11.40 -4.09
CA VAL A 201 -2.57 -10.12 -3.51
C VAL A 201 -2.38 -10.19 -2.00
N ASN A 202 -1.64 -9.24 -1.44
CA ASN A 202 -1.46 -9.14 0.01
C ASN A 202 -2.74 -8.60 0.67
N LEU A 203 -3.56 -9.50 1.22
CA LEU A 203 -4.74 -9.14 2.00
C LEU A 203 -4.32 -8.76 3.43
N SER A 204 -3.81 -7.56 3.57
CA SER A 204 -3.09 -7.05 4.75
C SER A 204 -3.95 -6.75 5.97
N GLY A 205 -5.26 -6.84 5.85
CA GLY A 205 -6.16 -6.57 6.96
C GLY A 205 -7.62 -6.93 6.68
N ARG A 206 -8.38 -7.06 7.77
CA ARG A 206 -9.83 -7.33 7.75
C ARG A 206 -10.61 -6.01 7.81
N GLY A 207 -11.80 -5.99 7.20
CA GLY A 207 -12.59 -4.79 7.00
C GLY A 207 -13.69 -4.52 8.02
N ASP A 208 -13.77 -5.29 9.11
CA ASP A 208 -14.76 -5.06 10.18
C ASP A 208 -14.66 -3.63 10.76
N LYS A 209 -13.48 -3.04 10.81
CA LYS A 209 -13.25 -1.65 11.20
C LYS A 209 -13.82 -0.64 10.20
N ASP A 210 -14.04 -1.02 8.95
CA ASP A 210 -14.39 -0.13 7.84
C ASP A 210 -15.90 -0.15 7.50
N ILE A 211 -16.65 -1.10 8.06
CA ILE A 211 -18.07 -1.33 7.74
C ILE A 211 -18.91 -0.06 7.81
N PHE A 212 -18.79 0.71 8.89
CA PHE A 212 -19.58 1.94 9.06
C PHE A 212 -19.20 3.03 8.04
N THR A 213 -17.93 3.11 7.68
CA THR A 213 -17.45 4.04 6.65
C THR A 213 -17.99 3.64 5.28
N VAL A 214 -17.91 2.36 4.96
CA VAL A 214 -18.39 1.80 3.69
C VAL A 214 -19.91 1.95 3.58
N ASP A 215 -20.67 1.57 4.62
CA ASP A 215 -22.14 1.70 4.67
C ASP A 215 -22.57 3.16 4.42
N LYS A 216 -21.99 4.11 5.15
CA LYS A 216 -22.26 5.53 4.95
C LYS A 216 -22.04 5.97 3.51
N ILE A 217 -20.90 5.63 2.92
CA ILE A 217 -20.56 6.08 1.56
C ILE A 217 -21.46 5.43 0.52
N LEU A 218 -21.78 4.15 0.66
CA LEU A 218 -22.66 3.45 -0.27
C LEU A 218 -24.09 4.01 -0.19
N THR A 219 -24.57 4.33 1.01
CA THR A 219 -25.87 5.00 1.22
C THR A 219 -25.87 6.38 0.54
N GLU A 220 -24.85 7.21 0.77
CA GLU A 220 -24.76 8.54 0.15
C GLU A 220 -24.70 8.47 -1.38
N LYS A 221 -24.16 7.40 -1.94
CA LYS A 221 -24.11 7.14 -3.39
C LYS A 221 -25.37 6.45 -3.94
N GLY A 222 -26.34 6.12 -3.09
CA GLY A 222 -27.56 5.41 -3.49
C GLY A 222 -27.29 4.00 -4.03
N LYS A 223 -26.23 3.35 -3.56
CA LYS A 223 -25.87 1.97 -3.94
C LYS A 223 -26.46 0.91 -2.99
N ILE A 224 -26.96 1.33 -1.82
CA ILE A 224 -27.73 0.54 -0.83
C ILE A 224 -28.83 1.42 -0.21
#